data_d666ca76cc92e8ddb6a21150e85a05b5
#
_entry.id   d666ca76cc92e8ddb6a21150e85a05b5
#
_cell.length_a   1.000
_cell.length_b   1.000
_cell.length_c   1.000
_cell.angle_alpha   90.00
_cell.angle_beta   90.00
_cell.angle_gamma   90.00
#
_symmetry.space_group_name_H-M   'P 1'
#
loop_
_entity.id
_entity.type
_entity.pdbx_description
1 polymer ?
#
loop_
_entity_poly.entity_id
_entity_poly.type
_entity_poly.pdbx_seq_one_letter_code
_entity_poly.pdbx_strand_id
1 'polypeptide(L)'
;SWSSIEFTGRWRALHHLARRFFAPALVSAQVVGEETTTIGNYRRNTVSAVHVYTVYDAPEARRGVLRWDVFHLDGRVLQRGRKAVALRYGESVRQTTVDLARVLKRHSQDRVYLRLALDLDGACVSEETVFLTAPRFIDLPRAKTKVTVKLDAPGRATLTFESTAFQHRFAFDLAGLDFRSSDNFFDLYPGERRVVS
;
A
#
# COMPACT_ATOMS: atom_id res chain seq x y z
N SER A 1 4.20 23.02 -8.09
CA SER A 1 5.57 22.95 -7.58
C SER A 1 6.13 21.54 -7.78
N TRP A 2 7.32 21.44 -8.34
CA TRP A 2 8.04 20.19 -8.58
C TRP A 2 8.85 19.70 -7.35
N SER A 3 8.87 20.48 -6.27
CA SER A 3 9.61 20.15 -5.06
C SER A 3 8.92 19.04 -4.26
N SER A 4 9.68 18.05 -3.80
CA SER A 4 9.24 17.02 -2.86
C SER A 4 9.40 17.43 -1.40
N ILE A 5 10.19 18.48 -1.14
CA ILE A 5 10.44 19.06 0.19
C ILE A 5 10.16 20.56 0.09
N GLU A 6 9.49 21.13 1.09
CA GLU A 6 9.26 22.55 1.21
C GLU A 6 10.54 23.28 1.68
N PHE A 7 10.61 24.59 1.49
CA PHE A 7 11.78 25.38 1.90
C PHE A 7 12.01 25.33 3.43
N THR A 8 10.96 25.08 4.22
CA THR A 8 11.04 24.86 5.67
C THR A 8 11.62 23.50 6.05
N GLY A 9 11.83 22.60 5.07
CA GLY A 9 12.26 21.22 5.28
C GLY A 9 11.11 20.24 5.50
N ARG A 10 9.85 20.66 5.38
CA ARG A 10 8.67 19.79 5.48
C ARG A 10 8.58 18.88 4.27
N TRP A 11 8.33 17.59 4.50
CA TRP A 11 8.18 16.60 3.45
C TRP A 11 6.77 16.63 2.86
N ARG A 12 6.68 16.61 1.54
CA ARG A 12 5.44 16.48 0.80
C ARG A 12 5.15 15.00 0.49
N ALA A 13 3.94 14.73 0.00
CA ALA A 13 3.51 13.37 -0.34
C ALA A 13 4.53 12.61 -1.20
N LEU A 14 5.08 13.25 -2.25
CA LEU A 14 6.08 12.64 -3.12
C LEU A 14 7.32 12.16 -2.34
N HIS A 15 7.77 12.90 -1.34
CA HIS A 15 8.97 12.52 -0.57
C HIS A 15 8.71 11.28 0.30
N HIS A 16 7.55 11.23 1.00
CA HIS A 16 7.15 10.05 1.75
C HIS A 16 6.99 8.81 0.86
N LEU A 17 6.40 8.98 -0.33
CA LEU A 17 6.22 7.89 -1.29
C LEU A 17 7.55 7.45 -1.90
N ALA A 18 8.43 8.41 -2.26
CA ALA A 18 9.75 8.12 -2.81
C ALA A 18 10.61 7.26 -1.87
N ARG A 19 10.55 7.54 -0.57
CA ARG A 19 11.22 6.73 0.43
C ARG A 19 10.77 5.26 0.42
N ARG A 20 9.52 4.98 0.06
CA ARG A 20 8.99 3.61 -0.05
C ARG A 20 9.44 2.93 -1.33
N PHE A 21 9.26 3.60 -2.50
CA PHE A 21 9.59 2.95 -3.77
C PHE A 21 11.09 2.96 -4.12
N PHE A 22 11.92 3.71 -3.38
CA PHE A 22 13.38 3.60 -3.40
C PHE A 22 13.96 2.78 -2.25
N ALA A 23 13.12 2.09 -1.47
CA ALA A 23 13.61 1.20 -0.42
C ALA A 23 14.40 0.02 -1.03
N PRO A 24 15.47 -0.47 -0.37
CA PRO A 24 16.30 -1.57 -0.88
C PRO A 24 15.54 -2.88 -1.13
N ALA A 25 14.40 -3.07 -0.49
CA ALA A 25 13.51 -4.20 -0.70
C ALA A 25 12.11 -3.69 -1.02
N LEU A 26 11.58 -4.06 -2.16
CA LEU A 26 10.29 -3.59 -2.65
C LEU A 26 9.42 -4.76 -3.12
N VAL A 27 8.15 -4.75 -2.74
CA VAL A 27 7.10 -5.52 -3.40
C VAL A 27 6.35 -4.61 -4.36
N SER A 28 6.08 -5.09 -5.57
CA SER A 28 5.31 -4.36 -6.58
C SER A 28 4.38 -5.29 -7.34
N ALA A 29 3.46 -4.71 -8.09
CA ALA A 29 2.46 -5.47 -8.81
C ALA A 29 2.20 -4.95 -10.22
N GLN A 30 1.83 -5.87 -11.10
CA GLN A 30 1.28 -5.58 -12.41
C GLN A 30 -0.10 -6.22 -12.52
N VAL A 31 -1.11 -5.39 -12.71
CA VAL A 31 -2.48 -5.87 -12.98
C VAL A 31 -2.54 -6.39 -14.40
N VAL A 32 -3.04 -7.62 -14.56
CA VAL A 32 -3.17 -8.32 -15.84
C VAL A 32 -4.63 -8.38 -16.22
N GLY A 33 -4.93 -7.96 -17.45
CA GLY A 33 -6.29 -8.01 -17.98
C GLY A 33 -6.36 -7.52 -19.41
N GLU A 34 -7.45 -7.86 -20.08
CA GLU A 34 -7.75 -7.41 -21.43
C GLU A 34 -8.60 -6.14 -21.39
N GLU A 35 -8.40 -5.28 -22.36
CA GLU A 35 -9.21 -4.11 -22.56
C GLU A 35 -10.53 -4.50 -23.21
N THR A 36 -11.66 -4.41 -22.47
CA THR A 36 -12.91 -5.00 -22.93
C THR A 36 -14.01 -4.01 -23.33
N THR A 37 -13.97 -2.78 -22.86
CA THR A 37 -15.10 -1.86 -23.12
C THR A 37 -14.65 -0.41 -23.13
N THR A 38 -15.07 0.32 -24.17
CA THR A 38 -15.00 1.78 -24.20
C THR A 38 -16.37 2.32 -23.84
N ILE A 39 -16.49 3.04 -22.71
CA ILE A 39 -17.70 3.78 -22.34
C ILE A 39 -17.35 5.26 -22.42
N GLY A 40 -17.77 5.93 -23.48
CA GLY A 40 -17.32 7.28 -23.78
C GLY A 40 -15.81 7.31 -24.00
N ASN A 41 -15.10 8.12 -23.21
CA ASN A 41 -13.62 8.19 -23.25
C ASN A 41 -12.94 7.17 -22.31
N TYR A 42 -13.68 6.18 -21.81
CA TYR A 42 -13.21 5.21 -20.85
C TYR A 42 -12.99 3.85 -21.44
N ARG A 43 -11.81 3.30 -21.16
CA ARG A 43 -11.47 1.91 -21.38
C ARG A 43 -11.54 1.17 -20.06
N ARG A 44 -12.44 0.20 -19.93
CA ARG A 44 -12.51 -0.71 -18.79
C ARG A 44 -11.74 -1.98 -19.13
N ASN A 45 -10.69 -2.25 -18.36
CA ASN A 45 -9.98 -3.53 -18.49
C ASN A 45 -10.72 -4.60 -17.68
N THR A 46 -10.85 -5.79 -18.24
CA THR A 46 -11.25 -6.97 -17.46
C THR A 46 -10.01 -7.56 -16.83
N VAL A 47 -9.90 -7.40 -15.53
CA VAL A 47 -8.79 -7.97 -14.78
C VAL A 47 -8.99 -9.47 -14.61
N SER A 48 -7.92 -10.24 -14.81
CA SER A 48 -7.91 -11.70 -14.60
C SER A 48 -6.98 -12.11 -13.46
N ALA A 49 -5.87 -11.40 -13.30
CA ALA A 49 -4.83 -11.75 -12.34
C ALA A 49 -3.99 -10.52 -11.95
N VAL A 50 -3.14 -10.70 -10.95
CA VAL A 50 -2.08 -9.76 -10.59
C VAL A 50 -0.76 -10.50 -10.53
N HIS A 51 0.22 -10.05 -11.32
CA HIS A 51 1.61 -10.49 -11.20
C HIS A 51 2.28 -9.73 -10.06
N VAL A 52 2.89 -10.45 -9.14
CA VAL A 52 3.56 -9.87 -7.97
C VAL A 52 5.06 -10.06 -8.11
N TYR A 53 5.78 -8.96 -7.96
CA TYR A 53 7.23 -8.89 -8.10
C TYR A 53 7.88 -8.49 -6.79
N THR A 54 9.12 -8.92 -6.60
CA THR A 54 10.04 -8.36 -5.61
C THR A 54 11.23 -7.75 -6.34
N VAL A 55 11.65 -6.57 -5.88
CA VAL A 55 12.89 -5.90 -6.32
C VAL A 55 13.79 -5.79 -5.10
N TYR A 56 15.10 -6.08 -5.28
CA TYR A 56 16.02 -6.09 -4.17
C TYR A 56 17.39 -5.53 -4.56
N ASP A 57 17.79 -4.46 -3.87
CA ASP A 57 19.03 -3.70 -4.16
C ASP A 57 20.02 -3.65 -2.99
N ALA A 58 19.82 -4.48 -1.96
CA ALA A 58 20.82 -4.60 -0.90
C ALA A 58 21.87 -5.69 -1.23
N PRO A 59 23.15 -5.51 -0.86
CA PRO A 59 24.25 -6.38 -1.31
C PRO A 59 24.16 -7.82 -0.82
N GLU A 60 23.59 -8.04 0.36
CA GLU A 60 23.49 -9.37 0.95
C GLU A 60 22.22 -10.07 0.52
N ALA A 61 22.32 -11.28 0.00
CA ALA A 61 21.16 -12.11 -0.30
C ALA A 61 20.33 -12.39 0.97
N ARG A 62 19.01 -12.31 0.86
CA ARG A 62 18.08 -12.52 1.98
C ARG A 62 17.01 -13.53 1.62
N ARG A 63 16.41 -14.12 2.64
CA ARG A 63 15.17 -14.87 2.53
C ARG A 63 14.05 -14.09 3.21
N GLY A 64 12.89 -14.07 2.57
CA GLY A 64 11.73 -13.36 3.09
C GLY A 64 10.45 -14.14 2.86
N VAL A 65 9.36 -13.53 3.29
CA VAL A 65 8.00 -14.04 3.06
C VAL A 65 7.20 -12.96 2.33
N LEU A 66 6.78 -13.30 1.13
CA LEU A 66 5.78 -12.54 0.40
C LEU A 66 4.39 -12.96 0.88
N ARG A 67 3.55 -12.00 1.26
CA ARG A 67 2.14 -12.20 1.61
C ARG A 67 1.25 -11.40 0.70
N TRP A 68 0.05 -11.93 0.44
CA TRP A 68 -1.01 -11.17 -0.24
C TRP A 68 -2.36 -11.50 0.35
N ASP A 69 -3.17 -10.48 0.51
CA ASP A 69 -4.56 -10.56 0.90
C ASP A 69 -5.42 -9.84 -0.14
N VAL A 70 -6.49 -10.51 -0.60
CA VAL A 70 -7.51 -9.91 -1.46
C VAL A 70 -8.68 -9.53 -0.57
N PHE A 71 -8.98 -8.24 -0.54
CA PHE A 71 -10.04 -7.69 0.29
C PHE A 71 -11.22 -7.19 -0.55
N HIS A 72 -12.40 -7.35 -0.03
CA HIS A 72 -13.54 -6.52 -0.42
C HIS A 72 -13.47 -5.18 0.34
N LEU A 73 -14.01 -4.10 -0.23
CA LEU A 73 -13.96 -2.76 0.39
C LEU A 73 -14.64 -2.68 1.77
N ASP A 74 -15.53 -3.63 2.10
CA ASP A 74 -16.13 -3.73 3.44
C ASP A 74 -15.20 -4.36 4.51
N GLY A 75 -13.96 -4.70 4.14
CA GLY A 75 -12.95 -5.27 5.02
C GLY A 75 -12.92 -6.80 5.08
N ARG A 76 -13.83 -7.49 4.40
CA ARG A 76 -13.79 -8.97 4.34
C ARG A 76 -12.63 -9.45 3.50
N VAL A 77 -11.90 -10.45 4.00
CA VAL A 77 -10.86 -11.15 3.25
C VAL A 77 -11.52 -12.17 2.32
N LEU A 78 -11.27 -12.04 1.03
CA LEU A 78 -11.80 -12.92 -0.02
C LEU A 78 -10.83 -14.05 -0.39
N GLN A 79 -9.53 -13.75 -0.35
CA GLN A 79 -8.46 -14.69 -0.64
C GLN A 79 -7.20 -14.24 0.08
N ARG A 80 -6.34 -15.17 0.48
CA ARG A 80 -5.01 -14.84 0.99
C ARG A 80 -4.01 -15.91 0.60
N GLY A 81 -2.75 -15.53 0.60
CA GLY A 81 -1.66 -16.44 0.36
C GLY A 81 -0.34 -15.91 0.86
N ARG A 82 0.64 -16.81 0.89
CA ARG A 82 2.02 -16.50 1.26
C ARG A 82 2.99 -17.39 0.51
N LYS A 83 4.20 -16.89 0.28
CA LYS A 83 5.28 -17.63 -0.38
C LYS A 83 6.61 -17.22 0.24
N ALA A 84 7.45 -18.21 0.55
CA ALA A 84 8.87 -17.97 0.84
C ALA A 84 9.58 -17.52 -0.44
N VAL A 85 10.38 -16.46 -0.34
CA VAL A 85 11.09 -15.85 -1.48
C VAL A 85 12.58 -15.72 -1.15
N ALA A 86 13.42 -15.92 -2.17
CA ALA A 86 14.83 -15.60 -2.12
C ALA A 86 15.03 -14.26 -2.84
N LEU A 87 15.79 -13.36 -2.20
CA LEU A 87 16.08 -12.03 -2.71
C LEU A 87 17.59 -11.92 -2.94
N ARG A 88 18.00 -11.44 -4.12
CA ARG A 88 19.38 -11.26 -4.50
C ARG A 88 19.57 -9.86 -5.07
N TYR A 89 20.74 -9.31 -4.84
CA TYR A 89 21.12 -7.98 -5.30
C TYR A 89 20.87 -7.77 -6.79
N GLY A 90 20.26 -6.64 -7.12
CA GLY A 90 19.98 -6.23 -8.49
C GLY A 90 18.88 -7.03 -9.20
N GLU A 91 18.16 -7.91 -8.50
CA GLU A 91 17.12 -8.75 -9.12
C GLU A 91 15.72 -8.13 -8.96
N SER A 92 14.98 -8.15 -10.08
CA SER A 92 13.53 -7.95 -10.12
C SER A 92 12.87 -9.25 -10.57
N VAL A 93 12.16 -9.93 -9.67
CA VAL A 93 11.65 -11.28 -9.90
C VAL A 93 10.14 -11.33 -9.74
N ARG A 94 9.43 -11.88 -10.75
CA ARG A 94 8.03 -12.25 -10.60
C ARG A 94 7.91 -13.45 -9.67
N GLN A 95 7.46 -13.20 -8.46
CA GLN A 95 7.36 -14.22 -7.42
C GLN A 95 6.11 -15.10 -7.55
N THR A 96 5.00 -14.51 -7.94
CA THR A 96 3.74 -15.26 -8.08
C THR A 96 2.78 -14.52 -9.01
N THR A 97 1.73 -15.22 -9.40
CA THR A 97 0.54 -14.66 -10.04
C THR A 97 -0.65 -14.97 -9.17
N VAL A 98 -1.34 -13.93 -8.72
CA VAL A 98 -2.58 -14.08 -7.96
C VAL A 98 -3.73 -14.14 -8.95
N ASP A 99 -4.31 -15.31 -9.12
CA ASP A 99 -5.53 -15.52 -9.93
C ASP A 99 -6.73 -14.94 -9.21
N LEU A 100 -7.45 -14.06 -9.87
CA LEU A 100 -8.63 -13.36 -9.37
C LEU A 100 -9.94 -13.81 -10.02
N ALA A 101 -9.90 -14.75 -10.96
CA ALA A 101 -11.07 -15.14 -11.73
C ALA A 101 -12.26 -15.58 -10.85
N ARG A 102 -11.98 -16.35 -9.79
CA ARG A 102 -13.03 -16.78 -8.84
C ARG A 102 -13.61 -15.63 -8.03
N VAL A 103 -12.77 -14.70 -7.59
CA VAL A 103 -13.16 -13.52 -6.81
C VAL A 103 -14.01 -12.61 -7.67
N LEU A 104 -13.54 -12.31 -8.89
CA LEU A 104 -14.17 -11.34 -9.79
C LEU A 104 -15.44 -11.87 -10.47
N LYS A 105 -15.70 -13.18 -10.41
CA LYS A 105 -17.02 -13.73 -10.75
C LYS A 105 -18.12 -13.34 -9.76
N ARG A 106 -17.75 -13.01 -8.50
CA ARG A 106 -18.68 -12.72 -7.41
C ARG A 106 -18.67 -11.27 -6.97
N HIS A 107 -17.58 -10.58 -7.22
CA HIS A 107 -17.35 -9.20 -6.77
C HIS A 107 -16.84 -8.38 -7.94
N SER A 108 -17.36 -7.18 -8.11
CA SER A 108 -16.89 -6.25 -9.13
C SER A 108 -15.47 -5.77 -8.80
N GLN A 109 -14.64 -5.53 -9.84
CA GLN A 109 -13.24 -5.11 -9.68
C GLN A 109 -13.06 -3.76 -8.95
N ASP A 110 -14.08 -2.89 -8.95
CA ASP A 110 -14.13 -1.63 -8.22
C ASP A 110 -14.45 -1.79 -6.73
N ARG A 111 -14.81 -3.00 -6.29
CA ARG A 111 -15.10 -3.36 -4.90
C ARG A 111 -14.01 -4.20 -4.24
N VAL A 112 -12.93 -4.46 -4.95
CA VAL A 112 -11.86 -5.37 -4.51
C VAL A 112 -10.50 -4.68 -4.62
N TYR A 113 -9.65 -4.88 -3.63
CA TYR A 113 -8.24 -4.48 -3.67
C TYR A 113 -7.35 -5.60 -3.11
N LEU A 114 -6.08 -5.56 -3.49
CA LEU A 114 -5.06 -6.44 -2.93
C LEU A 114 -4.16 -5.64 -2.00
N ARG A 115 -3.78 -6.25 -0.90
CA ARG A 115 -2.66 -5.83 -0.07
C ARG A 115 -1.53 -6.81 -0.27
N LEU A 116 -0.35 -6.30 -0.60
CA LEU A 116 0.88 -7.06 -0.74
C LEU A 116 1.82 -6.65 0.39
N ALA A 117 2.54 -7.59 0.96
CA ALA A 117 3.54 -7.32 1.97
C ALA A 117 4.76 -8.23 1.78
N LEU A 118 5.94 -7.66 1.93
CA LEU A 118 7.21 -8.38 1.97
C LEU A 118 7.79 -8.27 3.38
N ASP A 119 7.95 -9.41 4.02
CA ASP A 119 8.55 -9.51 5.35
C ASP A 119 9.98 -10.04 5.24
N LEU A 120 10.91 -9.37 5.92
CA LEU A 120 12.27 -9.82 6.16
C LEU A 120 12.53 -9.88 7.67
N ASP A 121 13.10 -10.95 8.15
CA ASP A 121 13.44 -11.15 9.57
C ASP A 121 12.25 -10.90 10.52
N GLY A 122 11.04 -11.24 10.07
CA GLY A 122 9.81 -11.06 10.83
C GLY A 122 9.21 -9.64 10.82
N ALA A 123 9.85 -8.69 10.14
CA ALA A 123 9.35 -7.32 9.99
C ALA A 123 8.86 -7.05 8.56
N CYS A 124 7.75 -6.32 8.41
CA CYS A 124 7.27 -5.86 7.11
C CYS A 124 8.18 -4.72 6.60
N VAL A 125 8.91 -4.97 5.53
CA VAL A 125 9.86 -4.01 4.94
C VAL A 125 9.28 -3.28 3.72
N SER A 126 8.26 -3.86 3.08
CA SER A 126 7.58 -3.23 1.96
C SER A 126 6.11 -3.66 1.92
N GLU A 127 5.25 -2.71 1.64
CA GLU A 127 3.80 -2.91 1.55
C GLU A 127 3.24 -2.11 0.37
N GLU A 128 2.29 -2.70 -0.36
CA GLU A 128 1.62 -2.07 -1.50
C GLU A 128 0.14 -2.42 -1.52
N THR A 129 -0.70 -1.43 -1.80
CA THR A 129 -2.12 -1.63 -2.11
C THR A 129 -2.35 -1.53 -3.60
N VAL A 130 -2.92 -2.57 -4.17
CA VAL A 130 -3.18 -2.70 -5.60
C VAL A 130 -4.68 -2.62 -5.87
N PHE A 131 -5.08 -1.59 -6.59
CA PHE A 131 -6.44 -1.48 -7.09
C PHE A 131 -6.56 -2.13 -8.47
N LEU A 132 -7.71 -2.74 -8.72
CA LEU A 132 -8.01 -3.44 -9.98
C LEU A 132 -8.69 -2.53 -11.01
N THR A 133 -8.92 -1.27 -10.64
CA THR A 133 -9.44 -0.21 -11.52
C THR A 133 -8.86 1.13 -11.10
N ALA A 134 -9.03 2.15 -11.93
CA ALA A 134 -8.56 3.49 -11.59
C ALA A 134 -9.21 3.98 -10.27
N PRO A 135 -8.45 4.56 -9.33
CA PRO A 135 -8.92 4.96 -7.99
C PRO A 135 -10.18 5.83 -8.00
N ARG A 136 -10.37 6.66 -9.03
CA ARG A 136 -11.55 7.52 -9.19
C ARG A 136 -12.88 6.76 -9.35
N PHE A 137 -12.83 5.47 -9.65
CA PHE A 137 -14.04 4.62 -9.80
C PHE A 137 -14.29 3.77 -8.55
N ILE A 138 -13.45 3.89 -7.53
CA ILE A 138 -13.58 3.13 -6.31
C ILE A 138 -14.40 3.96 -5.32
N ASP A 139 -15.55 3.44 -4.95
CA ASP A 139 -16.39 4.01 -3.91
C ASP A 139 -15.85 3.57 -2.54
N LEU A 140 -14.81 4.25 -2.07
CA LEU A 140 -14.20 3.95 -0.77
C LEU A 140 -15.24 4.17 0.36
N PRO A 141 -15.30 3.25 1.33
CA PRO A 141 -16.24 3.37 2.44
C PRO A 141 -15.94 4.60 3.29
N ARG A 142 -16.98 5.22 3.84
CA ARG A 142 -16.79 6.28 4.84
C ARG A 142 -16.14 5.69 6.08
N ALA A 143 -14.98 6.23 6.44
CA ALA A 143 -14.20 5.79 7.57
C ALA A 143 -14.23 6.83 8.70
N LYS A 144 -14.20 6.33 9.95
CA LYS A 144 -13.89 7.14 11.13
C LYS A 144 -12.48 6.78 11.57
N THR A 145 -11.64 7.80 11.77
CA THR A 145 -10.27 7.62 12.26
C THR A 145 -10.19 8.04 13.72
N LYS A 146 -9.72 7.14 14.56
CA LYS A 146 -9.34 7.44 15.93
C LYS A 146 -7.85 7.76 15.94
N VAL A 147 -7.51 8.87 16.57
CA VAL A 147 -6.12 9.28 16.77
C VAL A 147 -5.82 9.31 18.27
N THR A 148 -4.75 8.63 18.67
CA THR A 148 -4.22 8.70 20.03
C THR A 148 -2.85 9.35 19.98
N VAL A 149 -2.64 10.38 20.80
CA VAL A 149 -1.38 11.11 20.88
C VAL A 149 -0.73 10.82 22.24
N LYS A 150 0.54 10.43 22.21
CA LYS A 150 1.37 10.27 23.40
C LYS A 150 2.56 11.23 23.26
N LEU A 151 2.73 12.11 24.22
CA LEU A 151 3.92 12.96 24.30
C LEU A 151 5.06 12.14 24.92
N ASP A 152 6.15 11.99 24.20
CA ASP A 152 7.31 11.19 24.61
C ASP A 152 8.38 12.09 25.27
N ALA A 153 8.53 13.33 24.77
CA ALA A 153 9.40 14.37 25.32
C ALA A 153 8.99 15.74 24.76
N PRO A 154 9.54 16.85 25.24
CA PRO A 154 9.33 18.18 24.65
C PRO A 154 9.64 18.16 23.13
N GLY A 155 8.65 18.52 22.30
CA GLY A 155 8.74 18.50 20.86
C GLY A 155 8.74 17.12 20.20
N ARG A 156 8.42 16.04 20.94
CA ARG A 156 8.32 14.69 20.41
C ARG A 156 7.04 14.00 20.84
N ALA A 157 6.34 13.39 19.90
CA ALA A 157 5.11 12.66 20.14
C ALA A 157 5.01 11.40 19.29
N THR A 158 4.35 10.41 19.82
CA THR A 158 3.92 9.22 19.08
C THR A 158 2.42 9.33 18.82
N LEU A 159 2.04 9.21 17.55
CA LEU A 159 0.65 9.17 17.11
C LEU A 159 0.27 7.76 16.70
N THR A 160 -0.89 7.31 17.19
CA THR A 160 -1.46 6.02 16.80
C THR A 160 -2.79 6.27 16.09
N PHE A 161 -2.91 5.76 14.88
CA PHE A 161 -4.10 5.86 14.03
C PHE A 161 -4.79 4.51 13.95
N GLU A 162 -6.11 4.50 14.15
CA GLU A 162 -6.99 3.35 13.98
C GLU A 162 -8.15 3.77 13.08
N SER A 163 -8.52 2.95 12.11
CA SER A 163 -9.62 3.24 11.19
C SER A 163 -10.72 2.19 11.25
N THR A 164 -11.97 2.62 11.11
CA THR A 164 -13.13 1.71 11.05
C THR A 164 -13.29 1.06 9.68
N ALA A 165 -12.67 1.61 8.63
CA ALA A 165 -12.70 1.09 7.28
C ALA A 165 -11.37 1.40 6.57
N PHE A 166 -11.14 0.77 5.43
CA PHE A 166 -9.97 1.02 4.61
C PHE A 166 -9.90 2.48 4.15
N GLN A 167 -8.75 3.11 4.30
CA GLN A 167 -8.45 4.44 3.78
C GLN A 167 -7.16 4.40 2.98
N HIS A 168 -7.22 4.86 1.74
CA HIS A 168 -6.05 4.94 0.86
C HIS A 168 -5.35 6.28 1.01
N ARG A 169 -4.01 6.23 1.18
CA ARG A 169 -3.15 7.42 1.27
C ARG A 169 -3.63 8.42 2.33
N PHE A 170 -4.01 7.90 3.50
CA PHE A 170 -4.35 8.74 4.65
C PHE A 170 -3.21 9.70 4.95
N ALA A 171 -3.53 10.98 5.12
CA ALA A 171 -2.59 12.01 5.48
C ALA A 171 -3.04 12.74 6.75
N PHE A 172 -2.09 13.14 7.57
CA PHE A 172 -2.34 13.99 8.73
C PHE A 172 -1.48 15.25 8.68
N ASP A 173 -1.95 16.26 9.37
CA ASP A 173 -1.28 17.54 9.52
C ASP A 173 -1.43 18.04 10.96
N LEU A 174 -0.49 18.88 11.42
CA LEU A 174 -0.54 19.57 12.68
C LEU A 174 -0.74 21.06 12.40
N ALA A 175 -1.96 21.54 12.58
CA ALA A 175 -2.33 22.91 12.24
C ALA A 175 -1.41 23.92 12.95
N GLY A 176 -0.78 24.78 12.15
CA GLY A 176 0.10 25.86 12.65
C GLY A 176 1.49 25.40 13.14
N LEU A 177 1.86 24.14 12.94
CA LEU A 177 3.16 23.61 13.33
C LEU A 177 3.89 22.99 12.14
N ASP A 178 5.14 23.36 11.94
CA ASP A 178 6.05 22.62 11.09
C ASP A 178 6.56 21.37 11.85
N PHE A 179 6.41 20.21 11.25
CA PHE A 179 6.82 18.95 11.86
C PHE A 179 7.48 18.02 10.86
N ARG A 180 8.24 17.08 11.37
CA ARG A 180 8.72 15.90 10.66
C ARG A 180 8.13 14.66 11.29
N SER A 181 7.72 13.70 10.47
CA SER A 181 7.18 12.42 10.95
C SER A 181 7.94 11.25 10.35
N SER A 182 7.97 10.14 11.08
CA SER A 182 8.53 8.89 10.58
C SER A 182 7.78 8.38 9.34
N ASP A 183 6.49 8.69 9.19
CA ASP A 183 5.68 8.39 8.00
C ASP A 183 4.49 9.35 7.84
N ASN A 184 3.96 9.43 6.61
CA ASN A 184 2.71 10.10 6.25
C ASN A 184 2.22 9.55 4.89
N PHE A 185 1.01 9.87 4.47
CA PHE A 185 0.43 9.37 3.21
C PHE A 185 0.47 7.84 3.10
N PHE A 186 0.04 7.14 4.14
CA PHE A 186 0.00 5.70 4.26
C PHE A 186 -1.43 5.16 4.20
N ASP A 187 -1.56 3.87 3.96
CA ASP A 187 -2.87 3.22 3.99
C ASP A 187 -3.24 2.82 5.42
N LEU A 188 -4.52 2.96 5.75
CA LEU A 188 -5.09 2.48 7.01
C LEU A 188 -6.04 1.33 6.71
N TYR A 189 -5.74 0.18 7.33
CA TYR A 189 -6.58 -1.01 7.23
C TYR A 189 -7.46 -1.15 8.48
N PRO A 190 -8.72 -1.60 8.32
CA PRO A 190 -9.63 -1.75 9.45
C PRO A 190 -9.09 -2.75 10.46
N GLY A 191 -9.15 -2.38 11.75
CA GLY A 191 -8.68 -3.22 12.85
C GLY A 191 -7.15 -3.23 13.06
N GLU A 192 -6.39 -2.47 12.28
CA GLU A 192 -4.95 -2.32 12.46
C GLU A 192 -4.58 -0.96 13.01
N ARG A 193 -3.47 -0.92 13.74
CA ARG A 193 -2.87 0.30 14.29
C ARG A 193 -1.70 0.74 13.43
N ARG A 194 -1.70 2.01 13.03
CA ARG A 194 -0.53 2.64 12.42
C ARG A 194 0.10 3.59 13.42
N VAL A 195 1.37 3.36 13.72
CA VAL A 195 2.13 4.16 14.70
C VAL A 195 3.13 5.04 13.94
N VAL A 196 3.19 6.32 14.30
CA VAL A 196 4.06 7.33 13.67
C VAL A 196 4.67 8.19 14.77
N SER A 197 5.95 8.48 14.66
CA SER A 197 6.70 9.37 15.56
C SER A 197 7.15 10.64 14.86
#